data_9e14edc580115df521d0ea2c8acef90b
#
_entry.id   9e14edc580115df521d0ea2c8acef90b
#
_cell.length_a   1.000
_cell.length_b   1.000
_cell.length_c   1.000
_cell.angle_alpha   90.00
_cell.angle_beta   90.00
_cell.angle_gamma   90.00
#
_symmetry.space_group_name_H-M   'P 1'
#
loop_
_entity.id
_entity.type
_entity.pdbx_description
1 polymer ?
#
loop_
_entity_poly.entity_id
_entity_poly.type
_entity_poly.pdbx_seq_one_letter_code
_entity_poly.pdbx_strand_id
1 'polypeptide(L)'
;MQMRPPHFFHNIVNMKHYLLIIVSLFTFSASYAQFSSVSTNIVGWAAGNINAAIDVNVNLHNTLNIPVSVNPLKFGDTQWSHVVLQPGWQHWFVERYIGHFIAPSLVYANYTIGYDKRTFKGNAYGIGCSWGYSKLLSTRWNFIVEIGIGIVYTPYTEKLRTKYIGEFDDEYTYYHRRFLLLPLKCNLAFSYLF
;
A
#
# COMPACT_ATOMS: atom_id res chain seq x y z
N MET A 1 -3.85 41.48 31.22
CA MET A 1 -3.21 40.15 31.22
C MET A 1 -4.11 39.22 30.42
N GLN A 2 -3.80 39.04 29.15
CA GLN A 2 -4.65 38.28 28.23
C GLN A 2 -4.15 36.85 28.21
N MET A 3 -4.90 35.91 28.80
CA MET A 3 -4.57 34.47 28.78
C MET A 3 -4.81 33.92 27.38
N ARG A 4 -3.78 33.38 26.74
CA ARG A 4 -3.92 32.60 25.50
C ARG A 4 -4.58 31.28 25.84
N PRO A 5 -5.58 30.81 25.07
CA PRO A 5 -6.17 29.49 25.30
C PRO A 5 -5.13 28.39 25.04
N PRO A 6 -5.16 27.31 25.79
CA PRO A 6 -4.18 26.23 25.66
C PRO A 6 -4.29 25.53 24.31
N HIS A 7 -3.15 25.24 23.68
CA HIS A 7 -2.99 24.58 22.38
C HIS A 7 -3.75 23.23 22.26
N PHE A 8 -4.18 22.66 23.35
CA PHE A 8 -4.94 21.42 23.42
C PHE A 8 -6.32 21.51 22.74
N PHE A 9 -7.02 22.63 22.86
CA PHE A 9 -8.33 22.84 22.25
C PHE A 9 -8.27 22.95 20.72
N HIS A 10 -7.17 23.45 20.18
CA HIS A 10 -7.01 23.59 18.72
C HIS A 10 -6.87 22.22 18.03
N ASN A 11 -6.20 21.27 18.65
CA ASN A 11 -6.04 19.90 18.13
C ASN A 11 -7.35 19.10 18.15
N ILE A 12 -8.20 19.30 19.17
CA ILE A 12 -9.50 18.61 19.27
C ILE A 12 -10.48 19.11 18.20
N VAL A 13 -10.48 20.41 17.93
CA VAL A 13 -11.33 21.00 16.87
C VAL A 13 -10.91 20.49 15.50
N ASN A 14 -9.61 20.41 15.22
CA ASN A 14 -9.09 19.87 13.96
C ASN A 14 -9.45 18.39 13.79
N MET A 15 -9.33 17.59 14.83
CA MET A 15 -9.66 16.15 14.81
C MET A 15 -11.16 15.91 14.48
N LYS A 16 -12.07 16.74 15.00
CA LYS A 16 -13.50 16.68 14.67
C LYS A 16 -13.78 16.98 13.19
N HIS A 17 -13.06 17.94 12.60
CA HIS A 17 -13.19 18.26 11.18
C HIS A 17 -12.69 17.13 10.28
N TYR A 18 -11.56 16.49 10.61
CA TYR A 18 -11.08 15.32 9.88
C TYR A 18 -12.06 14.14 9.99
N LEU A 19 -12.63 13.91 11.18
CA LEU A 19 -13.64 12.87 11.37
C LEU A 19 -14.90 13.15 10.54
N LEU A 20 -15.37 14.41 10.52
CA LEU A 20 -16.52 14.82 9.69
C LEU A 20 -16.24 14.67 8.20
N ILE A 21 -15.04 15.00 7.72
CA ILE A 21 -14.64 14.81 6.33
C ILE A 21 -14.61 13.31 5.99
N ILE A 22 -14.05 12.48 6.85
CA ILE A 22 -14.03 11.02 6.66
C ILE A 22 -15.45 10.47 6.63
N VAL A 23 -16.31 10.84 7.57
CA VAL A 23 -17.71 10.41 7.62
C VAL A 23 -18.48 10.89 6.38
N SER A 24 -18.27 12.15 5.93
CA SER A 24 -18.92 12.66 4.73
C SER A 24 -18.47 11.93 3.46
N LEU A 25 -17.18 11.59 3.35
CA LEU A 25 -16.66 10.78 2.24
C LEU A 25 -17.30 9.38 2.22
N PHE A 26 -17.52 8.76 3.38
CA PHE A 26 -18.21 7.47 3.49
C PHE A 26 -19.71 7.56 3.13
N THR A 27 -20.39 8.63 3.50
CA THR A 27 -21.82 8.81 3.18
C THR A 27 -22.06 9.13 1.70
N PHE A 28 -21.16 9.86 1.03
CA PHE A 28 -21.24 10.08 -0.42
C PHE A 28 -21.02 8.79 -1.21
N SER A 29 -20.22 7.86 -0.71
CA SER A 29 -19.98 6.57 -1.37
C SER A 29 -21.20 5.64 -1.34
N ALA A 30 -22.06 5.76 -0.35
CA ALA A 30 -23.22 4.89 -0.20
C ALA A 30 -24.31 5.08 -1.28
N SER A 31 -24.38 6.23 -1.93
CA SER A 31 -25.40 6.52 -2.95
C SER A 31 -25.10 5.93 -4.33
N TYR A 32 -23.85 5.52 -4.60
CA TYR A 32 -23.42 4.92 -5.87
C TYR A 32 -22.87 3.50 -5.71
N ALA A 33 -23.02 2.90 -4.54
CA ALA A 33 -22.46 1.60 -4.18
C ALA A 33 -23.21 0.41 -4.83
N GLN A 34 -23.39 0.45 -6.15
CA GLN A 34 -23.68 -0.77 -6.89
C GLN A 34 -22.36 -1.49 -7.16
N PHE A 35 -22.09 -2.53 -6.34
CA PHE A 35 -20.97 -3.46 -6.46
C PHE A 35 -19.58 -2.82 -6.24
N SER A 36 -19.26 -2.56 -5.01
CA SER A 36 -17.88 -2.42 -4.55
C SER A 36 -17.35 -3.78 -4.09
N SER A 37 -16.06 -3.95 -4.03
CA SER A 37 -15.49 -5.19 -3.51
C SER A 37 -14.39 -4.95 -2.48
N VAL A 38 -14.20 -5.95 -1.61
CA VAL A 38 -13.05 -6.05 -0.74
C VAL A 38 -12.30 -7.32 -1.09
N SER A 39 -11.00 -7.23 -1.24
CA SER A 39 -10.16 -8.36 -1.59
C SER A 39 -8.92 -8.47 -0.70
N THR A 40 -8.34 -9.68 -0.67
CA THR A 40 -7.08 -9.95 0.01
C THR A 40 -6.21 -10.85 -0.85
N ASN A 41 -4.90 -10.59 -0.85
CA ASN A 41 -3.89 -11.31 -1.62
C ASN A 41 -3.25 -12.43 -0.80
N ILE A 42 -3.44 -13.66 -1.21
CA ILE A 42 -2.91 -14.86 -0.53
C ILE A 42 -1.38 -14.92 -0.63
N VAL A 43 -0.80 -14.55 -1.79
CA VAL A 43 0.67 -14.51 -1.97
C VAL A 43 1.28 -13.52 -0.98
N GLY A 44 0.61 -12.38 -0.75
CA GLY A 44 1.02 -11.42 0.26
C GLY A 44 1.04 -12.04 1.66
N TRP A 45 0.00 -12.78 2.04
CA TRP A 45 -0.04 -13.47 3.33
C TRP A 45 1.08 -14.51 3.48
N ALA A 46 1.34 -15.29 2.42
CA ALA A 46 2.44 -16.26 2.42
C ALA A 46 3.82 -15.59 2.58
N ALA A 47 3.95 -14.34 2.12
CA ALA A 47 5.15 -13.52 2.32
C ALA A 47 5.16 -12.74 3.66
N GLY A 48 4.20 -12.98 4.55
CA GLY A 48 4.08 -12.29 5.84
C GLY A 48 3.50 -10.88 5.77
N ASN A 49 2.86 -10.53 4.65
CA ASN A 49 2.21 -9.23 4.47
C ASN A 49 0.74 -9.32 4.87
N ILE A 50 0.33 -8.52 5.82
CA ILE A 50 -1.08 -8.25 6.08
C ILE A 50 -1.56 -7.29 4.99
N ASN A 51 -2.56 -7.68 4.21
CA ASN A 51 -3.01 -6.88 3.08
C ASN A 51 -4.52 -6.93 2.88
N ALA A 52 -5.04 -5.84 2.36
CA ALA A 52 -6.43 -5.72 1.91
C ALA A 52 -6.49 -4.72 0.75
N ALA A 53 -7.47 -4.88 -0.11
CA ALA A 53 -7.78 -3.92 -1.14
C ALA A 53 -9.27 -3.64 -1.20
N ILE A 54 -9.62 -2.42 -1.56
CA ILE A 54 -10.98 -1.99 -1.83
C ILE A 54 -11.06 -1.61 -3.30
N ASP A 55 -12.07 -2.12 -4.00
CA ASP A 55 -12.40 -1.69 -5.35
C ASP A 55 -13.66 -0.84 -5.34
N VAL A 56 -13.55 0.34 -5.92
CA VAL A 56 -14.67 1.26 -6.09
C VAL A 56 -15.08 1.28 -7.56
N ASN A 57 -16.34 1.01 -7.82
CA ASN A 57 -16.87 1.03 -9.18
C ASN A 57 -16.99 2.46 -9.70
N VAL A 58 -16.43 2.71 -10.87
CA VAL A 58 -16.53 3.98 -11.57
C VAL A 58 -17.58 3.87 -12.68
N ASN A 59 -17.52 2.81 -13.48
CA ASN A 59 -18.50 2.49 -14.52
C ASN A 59 -18.47 0.98 -14.85
N LEU A 60 -19.18 0.55 -15.91
CA LEU A 60 -19.29 -0.87 -16.30
C LEU A 60 -17.94 -1.54 -16.61
N HIS A 61 -16.94 -0.78 -17.04
CA HIS A 61 -15.65 -1.29 -17.48
C HIS A 61 -14.47 -0.81 -16.63
N ASN A 62 -14.72 0.07 -15.64
CA ASN A 62 -13.61 0.65 -14.87
C ASN A 62 -13.88 0.59 -13.36
N THR A 63 -12.86 0.21 -12.63
CA THR A 63 -12.83 0.22 -11.17
C THR A 63 -11.56 0.91 -10.68
N LEU A 64 -11.66 1.61 -9.55
CA LEU A 64 -10.52 2.14 -8.82
C LEU A 64 -10.15 1.14 -7.73
N ASN A 65 -8.99 0.52 -7.83
CA ASN A 65 -8.45 -0.42 -6.86
C ASN A 65 -7.49 0.30 -5.91
N ILE A 66 -7.66 0.12 -4.61
CA ILE A 66 -6.85 0.75 -3.55
C ILE A 66 -6.32 -0.34 -2.62
N PRO A 67 -5.22 -1.03 -2.98
CA PRO A 67 -4.58 -2.01 -2.12
C PRO A 67 -3.65 -1.34 -1.11
N VAL A 68 -3.68 -1.85 0.11
CA VAL A 68 -2.76 -1.54 1.19
C VAL A 68 -2.13 -2.83 1.68
N SER A 69 -0.82 -2.81 1.88
CA SER A 69 -0.06 -3.94 2.41
C SER A 69 0.89 -3.46 3.49
N VAL A 70 0.97 -4.20 4.58
CA VAL A 70 1.84 -3.92 5.72
C VAL A 70 2.59 -5.20 6.07
N ASN A 71 3.90 -5.11 6.15
CA ASN A 71 4.74 -6.17 6.68
C ASN A 71 5.40 -5.67 7.98
N PRO A 72 5.03 -6.20 9.14
CA PRO A 72 5.60 -5.82 10.42
C PRO A 72 6.76 -6.73 10.86
N LEU A 73 7.25 -7.64 10.01
CA LEU A 73 8.15 -8.70 10.44
C LEU A 73 9.50 -8.17 10.91
N LYS A 74 9.87 -8.63 12.10
CA LYS A 74 11.17 -8.44 12.70
C LYS A 74 11.61 -9.74 13.39
N PHE A 75 12.68 -10.35 12.91
CA PHE A 75 13.22 -11.58 13.45
C PHE A 75 14.68 -11.34 13.92
N GLY A 76 14.89 -11.22 15.23
CA GLY A 76 16.20 -10.94 15.80
C GLY A 76 16.79 -9.65 15.22
N ASP A 77 17.97 -9.76 14.63
CA ASP A 77 18.67 -8.63 13.98
C ASP A 77 18.21 -8.37 12.54
N THR A 78 17.37 -9.24 11.99
CA THR A 78 16.79 -9.05 10.66
C THR A 78 15.44 -8.35 10.77
N GLN A 79 15.32 -7.18 10.19
CA GLN A 79 14.07 -6.43 10.10
C GLN A 79 13.63 -6.32 8.65
N TRP A 80 12.37 -6.69 8.38
CA TRP A 80 11.77 -6.53 7.07
C TRP A 80 10.38 -5.91 7.24
N SER A 81 10.37 -4.62 7.48
CA SER A 81 9.09 -3.92 7.66
C SER A 81 8.83 -2.94 6.53
N HIS A 82 7.60 -2.94 6.03
CA HIS A 82 7.17 -1.98 5.03
C HIS A 82 5.67 -1.73 5.08
N VAL A 83 5.29 -0.56 4.59
CA VAL A 83 3.91 -0.20 4.27
C VAL A 83 3.89 0.18 2.80
N VAL A 84 2.99 -0.43 2.04
CA VAL A 84 2.80 -0.17 0.61
C VAL A 84 1.36 0.25 0.35
N LEU A 85 1.19 1.34 -0.37
CA LEU A 85 -0.07 1.81 -0.93
C LEU A 85 0.09 1.86 -2.45
N GLN A 86 -0.82 1.21 -3.19
CA GLN A 86 -0.69 1.07 -4.64
C GLN A 86 -2.01 1.30 -5.37
N PRO A 87 -2.59 2.53 -5.33
CA PRO A 87 -3.82 2.81 -6.05
C PRO A 87 -3.63 2.60 -7.56
N GLY A 88 -4.62 1.96 -8.17
CA GLY A 88 -4.61 1.64 -9.59
C GLY A 88 -5.98 1.77 -10.22
N TRP A 89 -5.98 2.12 -11.50
CA TRP A 89 -7.17 2.18 -12.32
C TRP A 89 -7.28 0.89 -13.13
N GLN A 90 -8.26 0.04 -12.84
CA GLN A 90 -8.47 -1.21 -13.58
C GLN A 90 -9.44 -0.97 -14.73
N HIS A 91 -9.02 -1.27 -15.94
CA HIS A 91 -9.85 -1.29 -17.13
C HIS A 91 -10.15 -2.72 -17.55
N TRP A 92 -11.42 -3.09 -17.51
CA TRP A 92 -11.94 -4.43 -17.80
C TRP A 92 -12.36 -4.53 -19.26
N PHE A 93 -11.93 -5.58 -19.97
CA PHE A 93 -12.21 -5.74 -21.40
C PHE A 93 -13.62 -6.26 -21.67
N VAL A 94 -14.25 -6.91 -20.70
CA VAL A 94 -15.64 -7.41 -20.82
C VAL A 94 -16.55 -6.59 -19.91
N GLU A 95 -16.63 -6.95 -18.68
CA GLU A 95 -17.33 -6.23 -17.62
C GLU A 95 -16.48 -6.27 -16.34
N ARG A 96 -16.74 -5.34 -15.41
CA ARG A 96 -16.05 -5.31 -14.13
C ARG A 96 -16.13 -6.66 -13.42
N TYR A 97 -15.01 -7.07 -12.86
CA TYR A 97 -14.81 -8.33 -12.14
C TYR A 97 -14.91 -9.60 -13.01
N ILE A 98 -14.98 -9.50 -14.32
CA ILE A 98 -15.07 -10.66 -15.23
C ILE A 98 -14.03 -10.52 -16.35
N GLY A 99 -13.24 -11.59 -16.52
CA GLY A 99 -12.28 -11.68 -17.62
C GLY A 99 -11.00 -10.89 -17.38
N HIS A 100 -10.39 -10.45 -18.46
CA HIS A 100 -9.11 -9.78 -18.44
C HIS A 100 -9.25 -8.28 -18.13
N PHE A 101 -8.24 -7.73 -17.48
CA PHE A 101 -8.12 -6.30 -17.23
C PHE A 101 -6.66 -5.85 -17.29
N ILE A 102 -6.46 -4.57 -17.54
CA ILE A 102 -5.19 -3.88 -17.37
C ILE A 102 -5.35 -2.80 -16.30
N ALA A 103 -4.27 -2.54 -15.55
CA ALA A 103 -4.32 -1.57 -14.46
C ALA A 103 -3.02 -0.78 -14.36
N PRO A 104 -2.97 0.45 -14.91
CA PRO A 104 -1.98 1.43 -14.50
C PRO A 104 -2.13 1.74 -13.02
N SER A 105 -1.02 1.90 -12.32
CA SER A 105 -1.01 2.13 -10.88
C SER A 105 0.12 3.07 -10.45
N LEU A 106 -0.14 3.79 -9.36
CA LEU A 106 0.87 4.52 -8.61
C LEU A 106 1.33 3.66 -7.44
N VAL A 107 2.58 3.81 -7.03
CA VAL A 107 3.14 3.08 -5.90
C VAL A 107 3.77 4.05 -4.92
N TYR A 108 3.38 3.94 -3.68
CA TYR A 108 4.07 4.53 -2.56
C TYR A 108 4.42 3.45 -1.55
N ALA A 109 5.67 3.39 -1.14
CA ALA A 109 6.09 2.51 -0.08
C ALA A 109 7.04 3.22 0.89
N ASN A 110 6.90 2.92 2.17
CA ASN A 110 7.86 3.22 3.20
C ASN A 110 8.42 1.89 3.70
N TYR A 111 9.74 1.75 3.76
CA TYR A 111 10.36 0.50 4.15
C TYR A 111 11.57 0.69 5.08
N THR A 112 11.77 -0.32 5.91
CA THR A 112 12.97 -0.49 6.73
C THR A 112 13.43 -1.93 6.60
N ILE A 113 14.60 -2.11 6.00
CA ILE A 113 15.24 -3.42 5.81
C ILE A 113 16.53 -3.42 6.62
N GLY A 114 16.60 -4.25 7.65
CA GLY A 114 17.79 -4.44 8.47
C GLY A 114 18.35 -5.84 8.27
N TYR A 115 19.63 -5.93 8.05
CA TYR A 115 20.34 -7.20 7.98
C TYR A 115 21.68 -7.05 8.67
N ASP A 116 21.86 -7.81 9.77
CA ASP A 116 23.07 -7.78 10.62
C ASP A 116 23.44 -6.33 11.03
N LYS A 117 24.54 -5.80 10.55
CA LYS A 117 25.08 -4.47 10.89
C LYS A 117 24.58 -3.34 9.98
N ARG A 118 23.77 -3.66 8.97
CA ARG A 118 23.27 -2.68 7.98
C ARG A 118 21.76 -2.49 8.09
N THR A 119 21.35 -1.25 8.07
CA THR A 119 19.92 -0.90 8.05
C THR A 119 19.66 0.08 6.91
N PHE A 120 18.72 -0.29 6.04
CA PHE A 120 18.25 0.52 4.93
C PHE A 120 16.87 1.07 5.29
N LYS A 121 16.73 2.39 5.30
CA LYS A 121 15.45 3.07 5.49
C LYS A 121 15.18 3.98 4.33
N GLY A 122 14.00 3.89 3.74
CA GLY A 122 13.67 4.73 2.62
C GLY A 122 12.19 4.78 2.30
N ASN A 123 11.92 5.62 1.32
CA ASN A 123 10.63 5.69 0.66
C ASN A 123 10.79 5.22 -0.78
N ALA A 124 9.73 4.72 -1.37
CA ALA A 124 9.69 4.35 -2.76
C ALA A 124 8.47 4.98 -3.42
N TYR A 125 8.67 5.60 -4.57
CA TYR A 125 7.64 6.23 -5.38
C TYR A 125 7.72 5.63 -6.78
N GLY A 126 6.63 5.17 -7.32
CA GLY A 126 6.68 4.51 -8.61
C GLY A 126 5.38 4.58 -9.38
N ILE A 127 5.52 4.19 -10.65
CA ILE A 127 4.42 3.97 -11.56
C ILE A 127 4.55 2.56 -12.13
N GLY A 128 3.46 1.91 -12.35
CA GLY A 128 3.45 0.56 -12.91
C GLY A 128 2.22 0.28 -13.74
N CYS A 129 2.27 -0.85 -14.41
CA CYS A 129 1.15 -1.39 -15.13
C CYS A 129 1.05 -2.88 -14.82
N SER A 130 -0.15 -3.36 -14.61
CA SER A 130 -0.43 -4.77 -14.39
C SER A 130 -1.46 -5.27 -15.38
N TRP A 131 -1.41 -6.57 -15.62
CA TRP A 131 -2.41 -7.32 -16.35
C TRP A 131 -2.96 -8.42 -15.44
N GLY A 132 -4.25 -8.59 -15.45
CA GLY A 132 -4.91 -9.58 -14.63
C GLY A 132 -6.07 -10.29 -15.32
N TYR A 133 -6.50 -11.34 -14.66
CA TYR A 133 -7.67 -12.12 -15.01
C TYR A 133 -8.52 -12.38 -13.78
N SER A 134 -9.81 -12.20 -13.94
CA SER A 134 -10.77 -12.36 -12.86
C SER A 134 -11.85 -13.36 -13.26
N LYS A 135 -12.15 -14.29 -12.35
CA LYS A 135 -13.18 -15.32 -12.53
C LYS A 135 -14.17 -15.29 -11.39
N LEU A 136 -15.43 -15.09 -11.72
CA LEU A 136 -16.51 -15.24 -10.75
C LEU A 136 -16.62 -16.72 -10.33
N LEU A 137 -16.49 -16.95 -9.03
CA LEU A 137 -16.67 -18.28 -8.42
C LEU A 137 -18.12 -18.48 -7.96
N SER A 138 -18.77 -17.39 -7.55
CA SER A 138 -20.13 -17.35 -7.07
C SER A 138 -20.68 -15.94 -7.28
N THR A 139 -21.96 -15.70 -6.99
CA THR A 139 -22.62 -14.39 -7.12
C THR A 139 -21.88 -13.27 -6.36
N ARG A 140 -21.17 -13.60 -5.28
CA ARG A 140 -20.44 -12.63 -4.43
C ARG A 140 -18.96 -12.89 -4.29
N TRP A 141 -18.47 -14.00 -4.79
CA TRP A 141 -17.06 -14.37 -4.67
C TRP A 141 -16.36 -14.37 -6.01
N ASN A 142 -15.21 -13.74 -6.05
CA ASN A 142 -14.39 -13.62 -7.22
C ASN A 142 -12.94 -14.02 -6.92
N PHE A 143 -12.27 -14.64 -7.87
CA PHE A 143 -10.87 -14.98 -7.83
C PHE A 143 -10.11 -14.17 -8.85
N ILE A 144 -9.03 -13.51 -8.43
CA ILE A 144 -8.25 -12.59 -9.25
C ILE A 144 -6.81 -13.07 -9.28
N VAL A 145 -6.26 -13.14 -10.50
CA VAL A 145 -4.83 -13.36 -10.75
C VAL A 145 -4.29 -12.11 -11.43
N GLU A 146 -3.24 -11.50 -10.90
CA GLU A 146 -2.69 -10.26 -11.44
C GLU A 146 -1.17 -10.25 -11.32
N ILE A 147 -0.50 -9.86 -12.41
CA ILE A 147 0.95 -9.63 -12.45
C ILE A 147 1.22 -8.23 -12.98
N GLY A 148 2.25 -7.58 -12.48
CA GLY A 148 2.56 -6.21 -12.88
C GLY A 148 4.02 -5.86 -12.68
N ILE A 149 4.48 -4.95 -13.52
CA ILE A 149 5.84 -4.39 -13.47
C ILE A 149 5.76 -2.87 -13.40
N GLY A 150 6.82 -2.25 -12.93
CA GLY A 150 6.89 -0.79 -12.93
C GLY A 150 8.25 -0.26 -12.55
N ILE A 151 8.38 1.05 -12.69
CA ILE A 151 9.60 1.80 -12.39
C ILE A 151 9.39 2.50 -11.04
N VAL A 152 10.34 2.31 -10.15
CA VAL A 152 10.33 2.85 -8.81
C VAL A 152 11.57 3.71 -8.58
N TYR A 153 11.35 4.93 -8.13
CA TYR A 153 12.39 5.82 -7.60
C TYR A 153 12.44 5.65 -6.08
N THR A 154 13.62 5.32 -5.56
CA THR A 154 13.81 5.10 -4.13
C THR A 154 14.99 5.91 -3.58
N PRO A 155 14.73 7.01 -2.85
CA PRO A 155 15.68 7.62 -1.96
C PRO A 155 15.74 6.82 -0.65
N TYR A 156 16.94 6.40 -0.25
CA TYR A 156 17.12 5.65 0.99
C TYR A 156 18.42 6.02 1.71
N THR A 157 18.41 5.74 2.99
CA THR A 157 19.53 5.94 3.90
C THR A 157 20.06 4.58 4.32
N GLU A 158 21.34 4.35 4.13
CA GLU A 158 22.06 3.19 4.65
C GLU A 158 22.75 3.60 5.94
N LYS A 159 22.47 2.88 7.04
CA LYS A 159 23.15 3.01 8.31
C LYS A 159 24.00 1.79 8.56
N LEU A 160 25.27 2.01 8.74
CA LEU A 160 26.25 0.98 9.09
C LEU A 160 26.61 1.14 10.58
N ARG A 161 26.33 0.12 11.37
CA ARG A 161 26.73 0.07 12.78
C ARG A 161 27.99 -0.77 12.92
N THR A 162 29.11 -0.12 13.24
CA THR A 162 30.39 -0.79 13.49
C THR A 162 30.60 -0.88 15.00
N LYS A 163 30.59 -2.11 15.52
CA LYS A 163 30.88 -2.36 16.94
C LYS A 163 32.39 -2.55 17.09
N TYR A 164 33.08 -1.51 17.51
CA TYR A 164 34.47 -1.65 17.99
C TYR A 164 34.42 -2.07 19.46
N ILE A 165 35.42 -2.89 19.86
CA ILE A 165 35.66 -3.27 21.27
C ILE A 165 36.26 -2.03 21.94
N GLY A 166 35.40 -1.12 22.43
CA GLY A 166 35.79 0.11 23.13
C GLY A 166 34.82 1.24 22.81
N GLU A 167 34.07 1.63 23.75
CA GLU A 167 33.28 2.79 24.15
C GLU A 167 32.66 3.78 23.13
N PHE A 168 32.83 3.66 21.79
CA PHE A 168 32.18 4.51 20.80
C PHE A 168 31.56 3.67 19.70
N ASP A 169 30.20 3.75 19.60
CA ASP A 169 29.37 3.15 18.54
C ASP A 169 29.34 4.15 17.38
N ASP A 170 30.28 4.08 16.44
CA ASP A 170 30.29 4.94 15.25
C ASP A 170 29.19 4.50 14.28
N GLU A 171 28.18 5.34 14.09
CA GLU A 171 27.10 5.15 13.12
C GLU A 171 27.38 5.96 11.85
N TYR A 172 27.77 5.29 10.78
CA TYR A 172 27.93 5.93 9.46
C TYR A 172 26.63 5.93 8.68
N THR A 173 26.25 7.09 8.15
CA THR A 173 25.01 7.29 7.42
C THR A 173 25.32 7.70 5.99
N TYR A 174 24.87 6.92 5.01
CA TYR A 174 25.02 7.18 3.58
C TYR A 174 23.68 7.39 2.92
N TYR A 175 23.55 8.39 2.04
CA TYR A 175 22.34 8.70 1.28
C TYR A 175 22.48 8.20 -0.15
N HIS A 176 21.51 7.42 -0.60
CA HIS A 176 21.46 6.85 -1.93
C HIS A 176 20.15 7.18 -2.64
N ARG A 177 20.17 7.22 -3.96
CA ARG A 177 18.99 7.39 -4.82
C ARG A 177 19.12 6.44 -5.99
N ARG A 178 18.08 5.68 -6.29
CA ARG A 178 18.08 4.71 -7.39
C ARG A 178 16.74 4.66 -8.09
N PHE A 179 16.79 4.39 -9.40
CA PHE A 179 15.64 3.93 -10.18
C PHE A 179 15.76 2.43 -10.37
N LEU A 180 14.67 1.72 -10.12
CA LEU A 180 14.62 0.27 -10.19
C LEU A 180 13.41 -0.14 -11.02
N LEU A 181 13.60 -1.09 -11.92
CA LEU A 181 12.51 -1.82 -12.57
C LEU A 181 12.20 -3.04 -11.72
N LEU A 182 10.99 -3.12 -11.19
CA LEU A 182 10.59 -4.16 -10.24
C LEU A 182 9.27 -4.81 -10.64
N PRO A 183 9.07 -6.10 -10.32
CA PRO A 183 7.75 -6.68 -10.27
C PRO A 183 6.97 -6.01 -9.12
N LEU A 184 5.93 -5.25 -9.46
CA LEU A 184 5.17 -4.47 -8.49
C LEU A 184 3.93 -5.18 -7.99
N LYS A 185 3.39 -6.09 -8.78
CA LYS A 185 2.23 -6.90 -8.41
C LYS A 185 2.46 -8.37 -8.74
N CYS A 186 2.24 -9.20 -7.75
CA CYS A 186 2.02 -10.64 -7.87
C CYS A 186 0.85 -10.98 -6.96
N ASN A 187 -0.34 -11.07 -7.54
CA ASN A 187 -1.58 -11.10 -6.79
C ASN A 187 -2.37 -12.36 -7.15
N LEU A 188 -2.64 -13.20 -6.15
CA LEU A 188 -3.66 -14.23 -6.16
C LEU A 188 -4.66 -13.85 -5.07
N ALA A 189 -5.78 -13.25 -5.45
CA ALA A 189 -6.69 -12.68 -4.49
C ALA A 189 -8.07 -13.32 -4.54
N PHE A 190 -8.68 -13.41 -3.36
CA PHE A 190 -10.12 -13.57 -3.24
C PHE A 190 -10.76 -12.21 -2.97
N SER A 191 -11.84 -11.95 -3.71
CA SER A 191 -12.62 -10.73 -3.61
C SER A 191 -14.06 -11.05 -3.26
N TYR A 192 -14.64 -10.30 -2.34
CA TYR A 192 -16.04 -10.33 -1.98
C TYR A 192 -16.75 -9.10 -2.53
N LEU A 193 -17.81 -9.32 -3.30
CA LEU A 193 -18.63 -8.30 -3.96
C LEU A 193 -19.88 -8.00 -3.09
N PHE A 194 -20.22 -6.73 -2.90
CA PHE A 194 -21.42 -6.29 -2.16
C PHE A 194 -22.20 -5.21 -2.88
#